data_9a3e673e5cc80a894c64ef2f07030d8b
#
_entry.id   9a3e673e5cc80a894c64ef2f07030d8b
#
_cell.length_a   1.000
_cell.length_b   1.000
_cell.length_c   1.000
_cell.angle_alpha   90.00
_cell.angle_beta   90.00
_cell.angle_gamma   90.00
#
_symmetry.space_group_name_H-M   'P 1'
#
loop_
_entity.id
_entity.type
_entity.pdbx_description
1 polymer ?
#
loop_
_entity_poly.entity_id
_entity_poly.type
_entity_poly.pdbx_seq_one_letter_code
_entity_poly.pdbx_strand_id
1 'polypeptide(L)'
;MASVTFDHVTKKFGDVIAVNDLSIHIEDKEFLVLVGPSGCGKSTALRCLAGLEEVTEGRILIGDQVVNDVAPKDRDIAMVFQSYALYPHMSVFDNMAFGLKLRKTPKDEIKRRVDEAAKILNIEHLLDRKPRQLSGGQRQRVAVGRAIVRHPKVFLFDEPLSNLDAKLRVETRASLSRLHQQLGTTFIYVTHDQVEAMTMASRIAVIKDGILQQIDTPQHLYDYPDNIFVAGFIGSPSMNFFNAHLRADDGKLYVDLGNFRVQVSEGHPEAYRAYVNKPVIFGIRPEDIHDPDFAPPGIEAQPVEGMVDVTELMGNEVFVYVQSGEHTFIARVDPRTRFKMGSKGLFSFNMKNMHLFDKDTEKAIR
;
A
#
# COMPACT_ATOMS: atom_id res chain seq x y z
N MET A 1 -14.15 4.99 -20.50
CA MET A 1 -13.36 4.57 -19.38
C MET A 1 -12.51 3.43 -19.87
N ALA A 2 -11.42 3.11 -19.27
CA ALA A 2 -10.50 2.15 -19.88
C ALA A 2 -9.75 1.35 -18.82
N SER A 3 -9.51 0.06 -19.10
CA SER A 3 -8.51 -0.77 -18.44
C SER A 3 -7.10 -0.26 -18.76
N VAL A 4 -6.12 -0.67 -17.96
CA VAL A 4 -4.70 -0.41 -18.23
C VAL A 4 -3.93 -1.72 -18.10
N THR A 5 -3.05 -1.99 -19.05
CA THR A 5 -2.21 -3.20 -19.00
C THR A 5 -0.75 -2.81 -19.15
N PHE A 6 0.06 -3.23 -18.18
CA PHE A 6 1.51 -3.36 -18.31
C PHE A 6 1.78 -4.79 -18.79
N ASP A 7 2.35 -4.95 -19.97
CA ASP A 7 2.63 -6.24 -20.60
C ASP A 7 4.14 -6.39 -20.72
N HIS A 8 4.76 -7.11 -19.76
CA HIS A 8 6.19 -7.35 -19.66
C HIS A 8 7.04 -6.08 -19.74
N VAL A 9 6.61 -5.02 -19.02
CA VAL A 9 7.24 -3.70 -19.09
C VAL A 9 8.55 -3.67 -18.34
N THR A 10 9.63 -3.30 -19.06
CA THR A 10 10.95 -3.03 -18.47
C THR A 10 11.39 -1.61 -18.80
N LYS A 11 11.90 -0.88 -17.79
CA LYS A 11 12.53 0.42 -17.94
C LYS A 11 13.94 0.40 -17.37
N LYS A 12 14.89 0.74 -18.23
CA LYS A 12 16.32 0.88 -17.89
C LYS A 12 16.77 2.34 -18.02
N PHE A 13 17.63 2.78 -17.12
CA PHE A 13 18.38 4.03 -17.19
C PHE A 13 19.87 3.68 -17.19
N GLY A 14 20.49 3.65 -18.36
CA GLY A 14 21.82 3.06 -18.50
C GLY A 14 21.83 1.62 -18.00
N ASP A 15 22.67 1.32 -17.02
CA ASP A 15 22.80 -0.02 -16.43
C ASP A 15 21.79 -0.30 -15.31
N VAL A 16 21.01 0.71 -14.87
CA VAL A 16 20.05 0.56 -13.78
C VAL A 16 18.68 0.15 -14.31
N ILE A 17 18.18 -1.01 -13.87
CA ILE A 17 16.83 -1.48 -14.17
C ILE A 17 15.89 -0.92 -13.09
N ALA A 18 15.08 0.08 -13.45
CA ALA A 18 14.15 0.73 -12.53
C ALA A 18 12.80 0.02 -12.46
N VAL A 19 12.36 -0.60 -13.56
CA VAL A 19 11.17 -1.47 -13.64
C VAL A 19 11.61 -2.72 -14.41
N ASN A 20 11.34 -3.90 -13.87
CA ASN A 20 11.82 -5.16 -14.40
C ASN A 20 10.65 -6.12 -14.62
N ASP A 21 10.33 -6.37 -15.90
CA ASP A 21 9.32 -7.33 -16.33
C ASP A 21 7.95 -7.17 -15.64
N LEU A 22 7.49 -5.91 -15.50
CA LEU A 22 6.24 -5.60 -14.83
C LEU A 22 5.05 -6.02 -15.68
N SER A 23 4.27 -6.99 -15.19
CA SER A 23 3.04 -7.47 -15.83
C SER A 23 1.87 -7.29 -14.87
N ILE A 24 0.99 -6.32 -15.18
CA ILE A 24 -0.21 -6.00 -14.38
C ILE A 24 -1.35 -5.67 -15.33
N HIS A 25 -2.50 -6.30 -15.10
CA HIS A 25 -3.77 -5.86 -15.70
C HIS A 25 -4.62 -5.14 -14.66
N ILE A 26 -5.09 -3.94 -14.99
CA ILE A 26 -5.92 -3.05 -14.18
C ILE A 26 -7.28 -2.94 -14.87
N GLU A 27 -8.33 -3.33 -14.17
CA GLU A 27 -9.68 -3.32 -14.71
C GLU A 27 -10.23 -1.89 -14.91
N ASP A 28 -11.20 -1.75 -15.77
CA ASP A 28 -11.94 -0.47 -15.87
C ASP A 28 -12.60 -0.13 -14.52
N LYS A 29 -12.47 1.13 -14.12
CA LYS A 29 -12.99 1.65 -12.83
C LYS A 29 -12.31 1.08 -11.58
N GLU A 30 -11.21 0.40 -11.71
CA GLU A 30 -10.43 -0.07 -10.58
C GLU A 30 -9.64 1.07 -9.92
N PHE A 31 -9.45 0.99 -8.60
CA PHE A 31 -8.50 1.82 -7.86
C PHE A 31 -7.28 0.95 -7.51
N LEU A 32 -6.28 0.93 -8.37
CA LEU A 32 -5.02 0.24 -8.10
C LEU A 32 -4.05 1.16 -7.36
N VAL A 33 -3.44 0.64 -6.29
CA VAL A 33 -2.35 1.32 -5.58
C VAL A 33 -1.04 0.56 -5.80
N LEU A 34 0.00 1.25 -6.26
CA LEU A 34 1.38 0.75 -6.31
C LEU A 34 2.09 1.15 -5.04
N VAL A 35 2.56 0.18 -4.25
CA VAL A 35 3.29 0.46 -3.01
C VAL A 35 4.64 -0.25 -2.99
N GLY A 36 5.56 0.23 -2.12
CA GLY A 36 6.88 -0.34 -1.93
C GLY A 36 7.86 0.70 -1.39
N PRO A 37 9.10 0.31 -1.07
CA PRO A 37 10.14 1.20 -0.58
C PRO A 37 10.44 2.35 -1.53
N SER A 38 11.05 3.42 -1.02
CA SER A 38 11.52 4.52 -1.86
C SER A 38 12.53 4.02 -2.89
N GLY A 39 12.39 4.46 -4.14
CA GLY A 39 13.28 4.05 -5.23
C GLY A 39 12.98 2.70 -5.88
N CYS A 40 11.94 1.95 -5.48
CA CYS A 40 11.64 0.64 -6.03
C CYS A 40 10.95 0.63 -7.41
N GLY A 41 10.85 1.78 -8.11
CA GLY A 41 10.35 1.83 -9.49
C GLY A 41 8.89 2.28 -9.68
N LYS A 42 8.08 2.49 -8.63
CA LYS A 42 6.65 2.87 -8.69
C LYS A 42 6.38 4.11 -9.55
N SER A 43 7.01 5.23 -9.21
CA SER A 43 6.86 6.48 -9.97
C SER A 43 7.41 6.36 -11.39
N THR A 44 8.43 5.51 -11.61
CA THR A 44 8.94 5.22 -12.94
C THR A 44 7.89 4.49 -13.78
N ALA A 45 7.25 3.45 -13.24
CA ALA A 45 6.16 2.74 -13.92
C ALA A 45 5.00 3.69 -14.24
N LEU A 46 4.60 4.54 -13.28
CA LEU A 46 3.56 5.54 -13.48
C LEU A 46 3.93 6.56 -14.59
N ARG A 47 5.20 7.01 -14.64
CA ARG A 47 5.70 7.92 -15.67
C ARG A 47 5.79 7.28 -17.04
N CYS A 48 6.12 5.99 -17.14
CA CYS A 48 6.05 5.23 -18.37
C CYS A 48 4.59 5.19 -18.92
N LEU A 49 3.61 4.91 -18.05
CA LEU A 49 2.19 4.97 -18.43
C LEU A 49 1.77 6.38 -18.85
N ALA A 50 2.27 7.41 -18.17
CA ALA A 50 2.00 8.79 -18.53
C ALA A 50 2.68 9.25 -19.84
N GLY A 51 3.66 8.47 -20.36
CA GLY A 51 4.46 8.83 -21.53
C GLY A 51 5.51 9.90 -21.23
N LEU A 52 5.82 10.10 -19.95
CA LEU A 52 6.89 10.99 -19.49
C LEU A 52 8.26 10.29 -19.47
N GLU A 53 8.24 8.97 -19.52
CA GLU A 53 9.39 8.08 -19.68
C GLU A 53 9.10 7.07 -20.79
N GLU A 54 10.09 6.78 -21.63
CA GLU A 54 9.97 5.75 -22.65
C GLU A 54 10.13 4.36 -22.04
N VAL A 55 9.35 3.40 -22.52
CA VAL A 55 9.48 1.99 -22.18
C VAL A 55 10.68 1.41 -22.91
N THR A 56 11.53 0.64 -22.20
CA THR A 56 12.69 -0.02 -22.83
C THR A 56 12.30 -1.31 -23.52
N GLU A 57 11.47 -2.13 -22.84
CA GLU A 57 10.97 -3.41 -23.36
C GLU A 57 9.51 -3.59 -22.90
N GLY A 58 8.72 -4.37 -23.62
CA GLY A 58 7.32 -4.61 -23.32
C GLY A 58 6.37 -3.55 -23.85
N ARG A 59 5.12 -3.58 -23.42
CA ARG A 59 4.05 -2.71 -23.94
C ARG A 59 3.17 -2.20 -22.81
N ILE A 60 2.65 -0.97 -22.98
CA ILE A 60 1.61 -0.41 -22.13
C ILE A 60 0.36 -0.19 -23.00
N LEU A 61 -0.79 -0.66 -22.51
CA LEU A 61 -2.07 -0.47 -23.18
C LEU A 61 -3.01 0.35 -22.28
N ILE A 62 -3.82 1.22 -22.93
CA ILE A 62 -4.98 1.90 -22.33
C ILE A 62 -6.20 1.47 -23.14
N GLY A 63 -7.09 0.68 -22.54
CA GLY A 63 -8.05 -0.11 -23.29
C GLY A 63 -7.32 -1.06 -24.24
N ASP A 64 -7.74 -1.09 -25.50
CA ASP A 64 -7.12 -1.94 -26.53
C ASP A 64 -5.95 -1.26 -27.27
N GLN A 65 -5.63 -0.02 -26.92
CA GLN A 65 -4.62 0.77 -27.62
C GLN A 65 -3.25 0.65 -26.95
N VAL A 66 -2.22 0.19 -27.68
CA VAL A 66 -0.82 0.31 -27.27
C VAL A 66 -0.42 1.78 -27.30
N VAL A 67 0.14 2.29 -26.19
CA VAL A 67 0.44 3.72 -26.02
C VAL A 67 1.93 4.04 -25.92
N ASN A 68 2.82 3.09 -26.18
CA ASN A 68 4.27 3.31 -26.08
C ASN A 68 4.71 4.55 -26.85
N ASP A 69 4.29 4.68 -28.14
CA ASP A 69 4.66 5.76 -29.05
C ASP A 69 3.64 6.93 -29.09
N VAL A 70 2.61 6.87 -28.21
CA VAL A 70 1.61 7.93 -28.11
C VAL A 70 2.12 9.04 -27.19
N ALA A 71 2.10 10.29 -27.68
CA ALA A 71 2.54 11.43 -26.89
C ALA A 71 1.67 11.62 -25.63
N PRO A 72 2.21 12.10 -24.49
CA PRO A 72 1.47 12.23 -23.22
C PRO A 72 0.13 12.98 -23.32
N LYS A 73 0.07 14.01 -24.15
CA LYS A 73 -1.15 14.83 -24.37
C LYS A 73 -2.30 14.05 -25.02
N ASP A 74 -1.98 12.98 -25.76
CA ASP A 74 -2.91 12.19 -26.59
C ASP A 74 -3.27 10.84 -25.94
N ARG A 75 -2.70 10.49 -24.76
CA ARG A 75 -3.01 9.25 -24.03
C ARG A 75 -4.33 9.26 -23.27
N ASP A 76 -5.05 10.37 -23.28
CA ASP A 76 -6.34 10.58 -22.58
C ASP A 76 -6.28 10.26 -21.07
N ILE A 77 -5.17 10.63 -20.45
CA ILE A 77 -4.91 10.51 -19.02
C ILE A 77 -4.79 11.88 -18.35
N ALA A 78 -4.95 11.91 -17.03
CA ALA A 78 -4.59 13.06 -16.22
C ALA A 78 -3.70 12.64 -15.05
N MET A 79 -2.63 13.40 -14.80
CA MET A 79 -1.67 13.11 -13.74
C MET A 79 -1.66 14.23 -12.69
N VAL A 80 -1.72 13.83 -11.43
CA VAL A 80 -1.55 14.69 -10.25
C VAL A 80 -0.17 14.37 -9.68
N PHE A 81 0.71 15.37 -9.69
CA PHE A 81 2.10 15.25 -9.21
C PHE A 81 2.19 15.51 -7.70
N GLN A 82 3.21 14.98 -7.07
CA GLN A 82 3.55 15.18 -5.66
C GLN A 82 3.65 16.66 -5.28
N SER A 83 4.20 17.52 -6.15
CA SER A 83 4.33 18.98 -5.95
C SER A 83 3.06 19.76 -6.30
N TYR A 84 1.98 19.08 -6.72
CA TYR A 84 0.74 19.66 -7.28
C TYR A 84 0.94 20.43 -8.60
N ALA A 85 2.11 20.92 -8.88
CA ALA A 85 2.53 21.65 -10.10
C ALA A 85 1.52 22.73 -10.55
N LEU A 86 0.98 23.51 -9.61
CA LEU A 86 0.07 24.63 -9.92
C LEU A 86 0.83 25.81 -10.48
N TYR A 87 0.24 26.52 -11.45
CA TYR A 87 0.78 27.75 -12.00
C TYR A 87 0.58 28.90 -11.01
N PRO A 88 1.64 29.43 -10.39
CA PRO A 88 1.51 30.33 -9.23
C PRO A 88 0.93 31.72 -9.57
N HIS A 89 1.03 32.14 -10.83
CA HIS A 89 0.54 33.41 -11.33
C HIS A 89 -0.94 33.38 -11.75
N MET A 90 -1.50 32.18 -11.96
CA MET A 90 -2.89 31.96 -12.37
C MET A 90 -3.83 31.85 -11.17
N SER A 91 -5.10 32.24 -11.34
CA SER A 91 -6.17 31.94 -10.39
C SER A 91 -6.44 30.44 -10.29
N VAL A 92 -7.22 29.99 -9.32
CA VAL A 92 -7.72 28.60 -9.24
C VAL A 92 -8.53 28.27 -10.50
N PHE A 93 -9.44 29.14 -10.90
CA PHE A 93 -10.20 28.98 -12.14
C PHE A 93 -9.29 28.79 -13.35
N ASP A 94 -8.29 29.66 -13.52
CA ASP A 94 -7.37 29.59 -14.66
C ASP A 94 -6.48 28.35 -14.62
N ASN A 95 -6.03 27.90 -13.45
CA ASN A 95 -5.32 26.64 -13.29
C ASN A 95 -6.14 25.46 -13.78
N MET A 96 -7.43 25.38 -13.37
CA MET A 96 -8.33 24.32 -13.79
C MET A 96 -8.65 24.42 -15.29
N ALA A 97 -8.91 25.62 -15.79
CA ALA A 97 -9.28 25.87 -17.19
C ALA A 97 -8.13 25.71 -18.19
N PHE A 98 -6.87 25.73 -17.74
CA PHE A 98 -5.69 25.85 -18.61
C PHE A 98 -5.64 24.76 -19.71
N GLY A 99 -5.82 23.50 -19.34
CA GLY A 99 -5.79 22.40 -20.31
C GLY A 99 -6.92 22.47 -21.33
N LEU A 100 -8.11 22.97 -20.95
CA LEU A 100 -9.26 23.16 -21.85
C LEU A 100 -9.01 24.34 -22.81
N LYS A 101 -8.40 25.43 -22.31
CA LYS A 101 -8.02 26.59 -23.15
C LYS A 101 -7.03 26.17 -24.24
N LEU A 102 -6.03 25.33 -23.92
CA LEU A 102 -5.06 24.80 -24.90
C LEU A 102 -5.73 23.95 -25.98
N ARG A 103 -6.79 23.21 -25.61
CA ARG A 103 -7.61 22.43 -26.55
C ARG A 103 -8.64 23.27 -27.31
N LYS A 104 -8.62 24.61 -27.16
CA LYS A 104 -9.55 25.54 -27.80
C LYS A 104 -11.03 25.26 -27.49
N THR A 105 -11.33 24.73 -26.31
CA THR A 105 -12.70 24.47 -25.83
C THR A 105 -13.48 25.80 -25.75
N PRO A 106 -14.77 25.84 -26.08
CA PRO A 106 -15.60 27.05 -25.97
C PRO A 106 -15.65 27.56 -24.51
N LYS A 107 -15.70 28.90 -24.34
CA LYS A 107 -15.65 29.54 -23.02
C LYS A 107 -16.77 29.09 -22.08
N ASP A 108 -17.99 28.92 -22.60
CA ASP A 108 -19.13 28.48 -21.79
C ASP A 108 -18.95 27.04 -21.30
N GLU A 109 -18.41 26.17 -22.14
CA GLU A 109 -18.10 24.80 -21.77
C GLU A 109 -16.95 24.72 -20.73
N ILE A 110 -15.92 25.58 -20.87
CA ILE A 110 -14.85 25.71 -19.86
C ILE A 110 -15.47 26.11 -18.52
N LYS A 111 -16.30 27.12 -18.49
CA LYS A 111 -16.95 27.59 -17.27
C LYS A 111 -17.78 26.47 -16.64
N ARG A 112 -18.65 25.81 -17.42
CA ARG A 112 -19.48 24.70 -16.95
C ARG A 112 -18.65 23.59 -16.29
N ARG A 113 -17.59 23.09 -16.96
CA ARG A 113 -16.73 22.01 -16.45
C ARG A 113 -15.94 22.44 -15.22
N VAL A 114 -15.47 23.68 -15.14
CA VAL A 114 -14.76 24.18 -13.97
C VAL A 114 -15.71 24.30 -12.79
N ASP A 115 -16.92 24.84 -12.97
CA ASP A 115 -17.92 24.97 -11.93
C ASP A 115 -18.36 23.60 -11.39
N GLU A 116 -18.59 22.62 -12.28
CA GLU A 116 -18.91 21.24 -11.89
C GLU A 116 -17.79 20.60 -11.06
N ALA A 117 -16.54 20.68 -11.53
CA ALA A 117 -15.39 20.14 -10.80
C ALA A 117 -15.16 20.86 -9.48
N ALA A 118 -15.33 22.18 -9.43
CA ALA A 118 -15.22 22.96 -8.20
C ALA A 118 -16.27 22.54 -7.16
N LYS A 119 -17.50 22.28 -7.59
CA LYS A 119 -18.57 21.77 -6.74
C LYS A 119 -18.28 20.39 -6.17
N ILE A 120 -17.81 19.45 -7.01
CA ILE A 120 -17.41 18.10 -6.56
C ILE A 120 -16.34 18.17 -5.47
N LEU A 121 -15.42 19.15 -5.56
CA LEU A 121 -14.28 19.30 -4.66
C LEU A 121 -14.53 20.28 -3.50
N ASN A 122 -15.71 20.94 -3.46
CA ASN A 122 -16.07 21.99 -2.49
C ASN A 122 -15.03 23.13 -2.48
N ILE A 123 -14.66 23.66 -3.65
CA ILE A 123 -13.69 24.75 -3.83
C ILE A 123 -14.23 25.94 -4.64
N GLU A 124 -15.56 26.06 -4.82
CA GLU A 124 -16.19 27.14 -5.59
C GLU A 124 -15.79 28.52 -5.04
N HIS A 125 -15.72 28.65 -3.73
CA HIS A 125 -15.35 29.88 -3.02
C HIS A 125 -13.85 30.24 -3.15
N LEU A 126 -13.06 29.40 -3.82
CA LEU A 126 -11.62 29.59 -4.03
C LEU A 126 -11.27 29.97 -5.46
N LEU A 127 -12.21 29.95 -6.41
CA LEU A 127 -11.94 30.06 -7.85
C LEU A 127 -11.13 31.31 -8.24
N ASP A 128 -11.33 32.43 -7.55
CA ASP A 128 -10.62 33.69 -7.81
C ASP A 128 -9.27 33.81 -7.09
N ARG A 129 -8.96 32.89 -6.16
CA ARG A 129 -7.71 32.92 -5.40
C ARG A 129 -6.53 32.42 -6.23
N LYS A 130 -5.31 32.81 -5.81
CA LYS A 130 -4.06 32.28 -6.36
C LYS A 130 -3.49 31.20 -5.43
N PRO A 131 -2.65 30.27 -5.94
CA PRO A 131 -2.09 29.15 -5.16
C PRO A 131 -1.42 29.56 -3.85
N ARG A 132 -0.76 30.72 -3.79
CA ARG A 132 -0.12 31.26 -2.56
C ARG A 132 -1.12 31.56 -1.41
N GLN A 133 -2.39 31.69 -1.73
CA GLN A 133 -3.46 32.03 -0.78
C GLN A 133 -4.20 30.77 -0.29
N LEU A 134 -3.72 29.58 -0.66
CA LEU A 134 -4.37 28.30 -0.39
C LEU A 134 -3.56 27.48 0.63
N SER A 135 -4.27 26.73 1.48
CA SER A 135 -3.67 25.68 2.30
C SER A 135 -3.16 24.51 1.45
N GLY A 136 -2.35 23.60 2.03
CA GLY A 136 -1.87 22.39 1.35
C GLY A 136 -2.98 21.57 0.72
N GLY A 137 -4.04 21.24 1.50
CA GLY A 137 -5.17 20.47 1.00
C GLY A 137 -6.02 21.22 -0.05
N GLN A 138 -6.12 22.56 0.06
CA GLN A 138 -6.78 23.34 -0.99
C GLN A 138 -5.98 23.30 -2.29
N ARG A 139 -4.64 23.43 -2.25
CA ARG A 139 -3.79 23.30 -3.44
C ARG A 139 -3.95 21.93 -4.09
N GLN A 140 -4.00 20.87 -3.28
CA GLN A 140 -4.22 19.52 -3.78
C GLN A 140 -5.58 19.38 -4.48
N ARG A 141 -6.69 19.84 -3.87
CA ARG A 141 -8.02 19.83 -4.50
C ARG A 141 -8.02 20.57 -5.84
N VAL A 142 -7.31 21.70 -5.93
CA VAL A 142 -7.17 22.44 -7.21
C VAL A 142 -6.39 21.61 -8.24
N ALA A 143 -5.33 20.90 -7.85
CA ALA A 143 -4.57 20.01 -8.75
C ALA A 143 -5.43 18.84 -9.24
N VAL A 144 -6.25 18.26 -8.36
CA VAL A 144 -7.24 17.22 -8.72
C VAL A 144 -8.32 17.82 -9.64
N GLY A 145 -8.82 19.02 -9.36
CA GLY A 145 -9.79 19.72 -10.20
C GLY A 145 -9.27 19.97 -11.62
N ARG A 146 -8.00 20.36 -11.75
CA ARG A 146 -7.32 20.51 -13.05
C ARG A 146 -7.28 19.19 -13.85
N ALA A 147 -7.26 18.05 -13.15
CA ALA A 147 -7.34 16.73 -13.76
C ALA A 147 -8.78 16.37 -14.17
N ILE A 148 -9.76 16.61 -13.28
CA ILE A 148 -11.17 16.24 -13.47
C ILE A 148 -11.78 16.94 -14.69
N VAL A 149 -11.56 18.24 -14.87
CA VAL A 149 -12.17 19.04 -15.98
C VAL A 149 -11.86 18.49 -17.36
N ARG A 150 -10.85 17.65 -17.50
CA ARG A 150 -10.44 17.03 -18.77
C ARG A 150 -11.23 15.76 -19.09
N HIS A 151 -11.97 15.21 -18.14
CA HIS A 151 -12.68 13.92 -18.24
C HIS A 151 -11.78 12.80 -18.78
N PRO A 152 -10.62 12.52 -18.14
CA PRO A 152 -9.68 11.52 -18.64
C PRO A 152 -10.24 10.11 -18.47
N LYS A 153 -9.72 9.15 -19.28
CA LYS A 153 -10.04 7.74 -19.13
C LYS A 153 -9.38 7.12 -17.89
N VAL A 154 -8.19 7.62 -17.51
CA VAL A 154 -7.41 7.13 -16.37
C VAL A 154 -6.83 8.30 -15.59
N PHE A 155 -6.93 8.25 -14.26
CA PHE A 155 -6.27 9.18 -13.35
C PHE A 155 -5.00 8.56 -12.78
N LEU A 156 -3.91 9.31 -12.80
CA LEU A 156 -2.61 8.94 -12.25
C LEU A 156 -2.26 9.86 -11.07
N PHE A 157 -1.86 9.28 -9.94
CA PHE A 157 -1.49 10.02 -8.75
C PHE A 157 -0.08 9.61 -8.29
N ASP A 158 0.88 10.54 -8.34
CA ASP A 158 2.27 10.32 -7.90
C ASP A 158 2.47 10.93 -6.51
N GLU A 159 2.31 10.14 -5.46
CA GLU A 159 2.43 10.51 -4.03
C GLU A 159 1.69 11.80 -3.63
N PRO A 160 0.40 11.97 -3.96
CA PRO A 160 -0.27 13.27 -3.82
C PRO A 160 -0.53 13.70 -2.39
N LEU A 161 -0.36 12.83 -1.37
CA LEU A 161 -0.60 13.12 0.04
C LEU A 161 0.67 13.31 0.87
N SER A 162 1.85 13.05 0.30
CA SER A 162 3.14 13.07 1.03
C SER A 162 3.44 14.42 1.70
N ASN A 163 2.98 15.53 1.11
CA ASN A 163 3.23 16.89 1.61
C ASN A 163 2.14 17.43 2.55
N LEU A 164 1.24 16.57 3.05
CA LEU A 164 0.15 16.97 3.95
C LEU A 164 0.43 16.53 5.39
N ASP A 165 -0.06 17.33 6.34
CA ASP A 165 -0.08 16.93 7.74
C ASP A 165 -1.03 15.72 7.99
N ALA A 166 -0.88 15.05 9.13
CA ALA A 166 -1.61 13.81 9.42
C ALA A 166 -3.13 13.97 9.38
N LYS A 167 -3.68 15.05 9.95
CA LYS A 167 -5.13 15.31 9.98
C LYS A 167 -5.68 15.51 8.57
N LEU A 168 -5.02 16.36 7.79
CA LEU A 168 -5.43 16.67 6.43
C LEU A 168 -5.27 15.45 5.50
N ARG A 169 -4.28 14.60 5.75
CA ARG A 169 -4.09 13.34 5.02
C ARG A 169 -5.29 12.40 5.20
N VAL A 170 -5.80 12.24 6.43
CA VAL A 170 -7.00 11.43 6.72
C VAL A 170 -8.23 11.97 5.97
N GLU A 171 -8.48 13.27 6.05
CA GLU A 171 -9.62 13.92 5.38
C GLU A 171 -9.54 13.77 3.86
N THR A 172 -8.32 13.88 3.30
CA THR A 172 -8.11 13.82 1.86
C THR A 172 -8.21 12.39 1.32
N ARG A 173 -7.75 11.37 2.06
CA ARG A 173 -7.97 9.96 1.69
C ARG A 173 -9.46 9.66 1.52
N ALA A 174 -10.26 10.02 2.52
CA ALA A 174 -11.71 9.85 2.45
C ALA A 174 -12.34 10.61 1.25
N SER A 175 -11.81 11.79 0.92
CA SER A 175 -12.28 12.57 -0.22
C SER A 175 -11.90 11.93 -1.55
N LEU A 176 -10.69 11.35 -1.69
CA LEU A 176 -10.26 10.65 -2.90
C LEU A 176 -11.06 9.36 -3.13
N SER A 177 -11.36 8.59 -2.07
CA SER A 177 -12.20 7.40 -2.17
C SER A 177 -13.62 7.75 -2.65
N ARG A 178 -14.24 8.80 -2.10
CA ARG A 178 -15.54 9.30 -2.56
C ARG A 178 -15.48 9.78 -4.01
N LEU A 179 -14.42 10.49 -4.37
CA LEU A 179 -14.21 10.98 -5.73
C LEU A 179 -14.13 9.83 -6.74
N HIS A 180 -13.38 8.77 -6.41
CA HIS A 180 -13.27 7.58 -7.25
C HIS A 180 -14.65 6.95 -7.50
N GLN A 181 -15.43 6.73 -6.43
CA GLN A 181 -16.80 6.20 -6.53
C GLN A 181 -17.72 7.08 -7.39
N GLN A 182 -17.60 8.41 -7.21
CA GLN A 182 -18.43 9.38 -7.91
C GLN A 182 -18.09 9.49 -9.40
N LEU A 183 -16.80 9.42 -9.76
CA LEU A 183 -16.35 9.51 -11.15
C LEU A 183 -16.45 8.17 -11.88
N GLY A 184 -16.35 7.03 -11.17
CA GLY A 184 -16.36 5.70 -11.78
C GLY A 184 -15.29 5.54 -12.85
N THR A 185 -14.08 6.06 -12.63
CA THR A 185 -12.96 6.08 -13.57
C THR A 185 -11.78 5.33 -12.98
N THR A 186 -10.94 4.72 -13.80
CA THR A 186 -9.75 3.98 -13.36
C THR A 186 -8.73 4.91 -12.70
N PHE A 187 -8.33 4.59 -11.47
CA PHE A 187 -7.32 5.31 -10.70
C PHE A 187 -6.08 4.45 -10.50
N ILE A 188 -4.89 5.01 -10.77
CA ILE A 188 -3.60 4.40 -10.46
C ILE A 188 -2.86 5.37 -9.54
N TYR A 189 -2.55 4.90 -8.35
CA TYR A 189 -2.05 5.70 -7.26
C TYR A 189 -0.72 5.14 -6.76
N VAL A 190 0.28 5.98 -6.63
CA VAL A 190 1.59 5.64 -6.07
C VAL A 190 1.70 6.21 -4.67
N THR A 191 2.12 5.38 -3.74
CA THR A 191 2.46 5.80 -2.37
C THR A 191 3.55 4.91 -1.76
N HIS A 192 4.18 5.40 -0.71
CA HIS A 192 4.99 4.61 0.21
C HIS A 192 4.26 4.38 1.56
N ASP A 193 3.08 4.97 1.75
CA ASP A 193 2.26 4.84 2.95
C ASP A 193 1.29 3.66 2.79
N GLN A 194 1.53 2.59 3.57
CA GLN A 194 0.70 1.39 3.55
C GLN A 194 -0.73 1.65 4.05
N VAL A 195 -0.95 2.64 4.94
CA VAL A 195 -2.29 2.99 5.42
C VAL A 195 -3.13 3.60 4.28
N GLU A 196 -2.51 4.41 3.41
CA GLU A 196 -3.16 4.92 2.20
C GLU A 196 -3.58 3.76 1.31
N ALA A 197 -2.67 2.83 1.04
CA ALA A 197 -2.93 1.67 0.20
C ALA A 197 -4.06 0.80 0.76
N MET A 198 -3.96 0.40 2.03
CA MET A 198 -4.93 -0.48 2.69
C MET A 198 -6.34 0.13 2.77
N THR A 199 -6.46 1.47 2.82
CA THR A 199 -7.76 2.13 3.04
C THR A 199 -8.45 2.58 1.75
N MET A 200 -7.73 2.76 0.64
CA MET A 200 -8.30 3.32 -0.60
C MET A 200 -8.34 2.32 -1.76
N ALA A 201 -7.45 1.34 -1.78
CA ALA A 201 -7.28 0.48 -2.93
C ALA A 201 -8.39 -0.57 -3.09
N SER A 202 -8.76 -0.86 -4.34
CA SER A 202 -9.45 -2.10 -4.71
C SER A 202 -8.46 -3.26 -4.70
N ARG A 203 -7.29 -3.06 -5.32
CA ARG A 203 -6.11 -3.94 -5.23
C ARG A 203 -4.85 -3.12 -4.99
N ILE A 204 -3.88 -3.76 -4.38
CA ILE A 204 -2.54 -3.22 -4.13
C ILE A 204 -1.52 -4.07 -4.87
N ALA A 205 -0.63 -3.43 -5.61
CA ALA A 205 0.56 -4.05 -6.18
C ALA A 205 1.78 -3.66 -5.34
N VAL A 206 2.38 -4.65 -4.70
CA VAL A 206 3.58 -4.48 -3.88
C VAL A 206 4.80 -4.65 -4.77
N ILE A 207 5.65 -3.62 -4.86
CA ILE A 207 6.84 -3.61 -5.73
C ILE A 207 8.10 -3.49 -4.87
N LYS A 208 9.10 -4.33 -5.18
CA LYS A 208 10.44 -4.29 -4.61
C LYS A 208 11.48 -4.37 -5.74
N ASP A 209 12.43 -3.46 -5.76
CA ASP A 209 13.56 -3.47 -6.70
C ASP A 209 13.13 -3.61 -8.19
N GLY A 210 12.06 -2.90 -8.57
CA GLY A 210 11.49 -2.93 -9.91
C GLY A 210 10.59 -4.13 -10.21
N ILE A 211 10.48 -5.10 -9.30
CA ILE A 211 9.78 -6.38 -9.51
C ILE A 211 8.48 -6.38 -8.69
N LEU A 212 7.39 -6.81 -9.33
CA LEU A 212 6.12 -7.10 -8.67
C LEU A 212 6.28 -8.29 -7.72
N GLN A 213 5.99 -8.09 -6.44
CA GLN A 213 6.08 -9.14 -5.42
C GLN A 213 4.75 -9.88 -5.24
N GLN A 214 3.65 -9.10 -5.18
CA GLN A 214 2.29 -9.62 -5.09
C GLN A 214 1.30 -8.52 -5.48
N ILE A 215 0.17 -8.92 -6.06
CA ILE A 215 -0.96 -8.01 -6.33
C ILE A 215 -2.25 -8.69 -5.90
N ASP A 216 -3.00 -8.06 -5.00
CA ASP A 216 -4.27 -8.58 -4.52
C ASP A 216 -5.08 -7.48 -3.80
N THR A 217 -6.27 -7.88 -3.27
CA THR A 217 -7.04 -7.03 -2.36
C THR A 217 -6.25 -6.73 -1.09
N PRO A 218 -6.48 -5.59 -0.43
CA PRO A 218 -5.77 -5.24 0.81
C PRO A 218 -5.82 -6.35 1.86
N GLN A 219 -7.00 -6.92 2.11
CA GLN A 219 -7.17 -7.97 3.11
C GLN A 219 -6.40 -9.25 2.75
N HIS A 220 -6.42 -9.67 1.47
CA HIS A 220 -5.71 -10.88 1.04
C HIS A 220 -4.19 -10.73 1.16
N LEU A 221 -3.63 -9.56 0.82
CA LEU A 221 -2.21 -9.27 1.03
C LEU A 221 -1.81 -9.34 2.51
N TYR A 222 -2.70 -8.92 3.40
CA TYR A 222 -2.48 -8.93 4.84
C TYR A 222 -2.54 -10.35 5.41
N ASP A 223 -3.57 -11.13 5.04
CA ASP A 223 -3.83 -12.46 5.56
C ASP A 223 -2.97 -13.54 4.89
N TYR A 224 -2.61 -13.33 3.61
CA TYR A 224 -1.92 -14.32 2.78
C TYR A 224 -0.75 -13.68 2.00
N PRO A 225 0.30 -13.21 2.68
CA PRO A 225 1.48 -12.68 1.99
C PRO A 225 2.24 -13.80 1.27
N ASP A 226 2.65 -13.58 0.00
CA ASP A 226 3.35 -14.59 -0.81
C ASP A 226 4.79 -14.83 -0.38
N ASN A 227 5.40 -13.87 0.31
CA ASN A 227 6.78 -13.95 0.76
C ASN A 227 7.02 -13.07 2.00
N ILE A 228 8.21 -13.23 2.59
CA ILE A 228 8.63 -12.47 3.79
C ILE A 228 8.59 -10.96 3.54
N PHE A 229 8.97 -10.51 2.34
CA PHE A 229 8.97 -9.09 2.05
C PHE A 229 7.56 -8.50 2.14
N VAL A 230 6.56 -9.12 1.50
CA VAL A 230 5.17 -8.66 1.57
C VAL A 230 4.64 -8.73 3.01
N ALA A 231 4.92 -9.84 3.71
CA ALA A 231 4.51 -10.04 5.10
C ALA A 231 5.06 -8.96 6.06
N GLY A 232 6.32 -8.58 5.86
CA GLY A 232 6.98 -7.55 6.66
C GLY A 232 6.66 -6.12 6.20
N PHE A 233 6.33 -5.94 4.91
CA PHE A 233 6.01 -4.62 4.39
C PHE A 233 4.55 -4.22 4.69
N ILE A 234 3.62 -5.17 4.66
CA ILE A 234 2.19 -4.92 4.93
C ILE A 234 1.88 -5.19 6.41
N GLY A 235 1.52 -4.14 7.13
CA GLY A 235 1.20 -4.14 8.56
C GLY A 235 2.06 -3.16 9.36
N SER A 236 1.48 -2.53 10.39
CA SER A 236 2.15 -1.60 11.29
C SER A 236 1.70 -1.87 12.72
N PRO A 237 2.59 -2.40 13.59
CA PRO A 237 3.96 -2.83 13.30
C PRO A 237 4.05 -4.00 12.29
N SER A 238 5.27 -4.22 11.77
CA SER A 238 5.55 -5.34 10.85
C SER A 238 5.36 -6.70 11.52
N MET A 239 5.14 -7.76 10.73
CA MET A 239 5.13 -9.14 11.21
C MET A 239 6.45 -9.48 11.92
N ASN A 240 6.36 -10.20 13.04
CA ASN A 240 7.54 -10.76 13.69
C ASN A 240 8.03 -11.99 12.92
N PHE A 241 9.34 -12.11 12.72
CA PHE A 241 9.97 -13.23 12.04
C PHE A 241 11.00 -13.90 12.92
N PHE A 242 10.97 -15.24 12.95
CA PHE A 242 11.88 -16.05 13.75
C PHE A 242 12.50 -17.16 12.89
N ASN A 243 13.80 -17.34 12.99
CA ASN A 243 14.44 -18.55 12.49
C ASN A 243 14.04 -19.72 13.38
N ALA A 244 13.50 -20.77 12.76
CA ALA A 244 12.97 -21.92 13.49
C ALA A 244 13.20 -23.22 12.70
N HIS A 245 12.90 -24.35 13.34
CA HIS A 245 12.80 -25.65 12.69
C HIS A 245 11.39 -26.19 12.88
N LEU A 246 10.82 -26.73 11.81
CA LEU A 246 9.55 -27.45 11.91
C LEU A 246 9.84 -28.88 12.38
N ARG A 247 9.19 -29.33 13.47
CA ARG A 247 9.33 -30.64 14.08
C ARG A 247 8.01 -31.39 14.09
N ALA A 248 8.05 -32.67 13.96
CA ALA A 248 6.90 -33.56 14.19
C ALA A 248 7.13 -34.38 15.48
N ASP A 249 6.11 -34.42 16.34
CA ASP A 249 6.14 -35.15 17.59
C ASP A 249 4.70 -35.63 17.92
N ASP A 250 4.51 -36.92 18.18
CA ASP A 250 3.19 -37.54 18.47
C ASP A 250 2.09 -37.18 17.44
N GLY A 251 2.46 -37.11 16.15
CA GLY A 251 1.52 -36.79 15.07
C GLY A 251 1.15 -35.31 14.95
N LYS A 252 1.68 -34.44 15.81
CA LYS A 252 1.51 -33.01 15.79
C LYS A 252 2.77 -32.32 15.25
N LEU A 253 2.55 -31.13 14.68
CA LEU A 253 3.65 -30.28 14.22
C LEU A 253 3.95 -29.19 15.26
N TYR A 254 5.22 -28.87 15.36
CA TYR A 254 5.73 -27.83 16.26
C TYR A 254 6.74 -26.95 15.54
N VAL A 255 6.68 -25.65 15.79
CA VAL A 255 7.74 -24.70 15.45
C VAL A 255 8.69 -24.63 16.65
N ASP A 256 9.93 -25.08 16.44
CA ASP A 256 10.99 -25.13 17.45
C ASP A 256 11.95 -23.97 17.21
N LEU A 257 12.01 -23.05 18.17
CA LEU A 257 12.87 -21.87 18.16
C LEU A 257 14.11 -22.02 19.03
N GLY A 258 14.31 -23.21 19.62
CA GLY A 258 15.43 -23.51 20.54
C GLY A 258 15.13 -23.19 21.98
N ASN A 259 14.81 -21.97 22.33
CA ASN A 259 14.46 -21.54 23.69
C ASN A 259 12.98 -21.74 24.06
N PHE A 260 12.10 -21.81 23.08
CA PHE A 260 10.70 -22.20 23.25
C PHE A 260 10.18 -22.93 22.00
N ARG A 261 9.08 -23.64 22.18
CA ARG A 261 8.43 -24.42 21.13
C ARG A 261 6.93 -24.13 21.18
N VAL A 262 6.31 -23.90 20.02
CA VAL A 262 4.86 -23.67 19.89
C VAL A 262 4.25 -24.72 18.99
N GLN A 263 3.06 -25.23 19.35
CA GLN A 263 2.34 -26.18 18.54
C GLN A 263 1.70 -25.46 17.34
N VAL A 264 1.86 -26.03 16.17
CA VAL A 264 1.17 -25.56 14.95
C VAL A 264 -0.32 -25.81 15.09
N SER A 265 -1.13 -24.84 14.63
CA SER A 265 -2.60 -24.90 14.65
C SER A 265 -3.15 -26.15 13.96
N GLU A 266 -4.27 -26.67 14.40
CA GLU A 266 -5.03 -27.69 13.69
C GLU A 266 -5.58 -27.10 12.38
N GLY A 267 -5.52 -27.88 11.27
CA GLY A 267 -5.94 -27.40 9.95
C GLY A 267 -4.88 -26.60 9.19
N HIS A 268 -3.61 -26.65 9.64
CA HIS A 268 -2.47 -26.11 8.90
C HIS A 268 -2.36 -26.67 7.46
N PRO A 269 -1.73 -25.93 6.52
CA PRO A 269 -1.51 -26.42 5.15
C PRO A 269 -0.76 -27.77 5.13
N GLU A 270 -1.20 -28.69 4.28
CA GLU A 270 -0.55 -30.01 4.14
C GLU A 270 0.92 -29.87 3.69
N ALA A 271 1.24 -28.81 2.95
CA ALA A 271 2.59 -28.46 2.53
C ALA A 271 3.59 -28.37 3.71
N TYR A 272 3.14 -28.04 4.92
CA TYR A 272 4.01 -27.99 6.09
C TYR A 272 4.69 -29.31 6.37
N ARG A 273 4.05 -30.44 6.09
CA ARG A 273 4.64 -31.78 6.29
C ARG A 273 5.91 -32.02 5.51
N ALA A 274 6.04 -31.41 4.33
CA ALA A 274 7.24 -31.51 3.51
C ALA A 274 8.46 -30.77 4.11
N TYR A 275 8.22 -29.92 5.11
CA TYR A 275 9.24 -29.13 5.80
C TYR A 275 9.60 -29.68 7.19
N VAL A 276 9.05 -30.81 7.58
CA VAL A 276 9.43 -31.49 8.85
C VAL A 276 10.93 -31.74 8.88
N ASN A 277 11.58 -31.36 9.97
CA ASN A 277 13.02 -31.36 10.22
C ASN A 277 13.85 -30.42 9.33
N LYS A 278 13.18 -29.47 8.64
CA LYS A 278 13.88 -28.42 7.88
C LYS A 278 13.86 -27.08 8.61
N PRO A 279 14.84 -26.21 8.33
CA PRO A 279 14.78 -24.83 8.78
C PRO A 279 13.67 -24.08 8.04
N VAL A 280 12.93 -23.27 8.79
CA VAL A 280 11.86 -22.41 8.28
C VAL A 280 11.95 -21.04 8.92
N ILE A 281 11.26 -20.06 8.37
CA ILE A 281 11.01 -18.78 9.04
C ILE A 281 9.57 -18.78 9.53
N PHE A 282 9.39 -18.64 10.82
CA PHE A 282 8.09 -18.50 11.47
C PHE A 282 7.70 -17.04 11.53
N GLY A 283 6.52 -16.70 11.05
CA GLY A 283 5.93 -15.38 11.07
C GLY A 283 4.66 -15.33 11.93
N ILE A 284 4.54 -14.30 12.77
CA ILE A 284 3.33 -14.00 13.52
C ILE A 284 3.17 -12.49 13.66
N ARG A 285 1.95 -11.98 13.48
CA ARG A 285 1.71 -10.55 13.58
C ARG A 285 1.63 -10.09 15.02
N PRO A 286 2.00 -8.81 15.32
CA PRO A 286 1.94 -8.27 16.68
C PRO A 286 0.56 -8.37 17.33
N GLU A 287 -0.52 -8.22 16.56
CA GLU A 287 -1.90 -8.32 17.04
C GLU A 287 -2.37 -9.76 17.32
N ASP A 288 -1.60 -10.77 16.91
CA ASP A 288 -1.82 -12.18 17.23
C ASP A 288 -1.01 -12.63 18.47
N ILE A 289 -0.32 -11.70 19.12
CA ILE A 289 0.40 -11.91 20.39
C ILE A 289 -0.28 -11.10 21.47
N HIS A 290 -0.95 -11.79 22.39
CA HIS A 290 -1.81 -11.17 23.40
C HIS A 290 -1.23 -11.28 24.81
N ASP A 291 -1.64 -10.36 25.67
CA ASP A 291 -1.62 -10.54 27.13
C ASP A 291 -2.67 -11.60 27.47
N PRO A 292 -2.32 -12.71 28.16
CA PRO A 292 -3.28 -13.78 28.53
C PRO A 292 -4.52 -13.28 29.26
N ASP A 293 -4.39 -12.23 30.09
CA ASP A 293 -5.52 -11.66 30.86
C ASP A 293 -6.57 -10.99 29.96
N PHE A 294 -6.20 -10.63 28.72
CA PHE A 294 -7.04 -9.90 27.76
C PHE A 294 -7.13 -10.59 26.39
N ALA A 295 -6.69 -11.84 26.30
CA ALA A 295 -6.74 -12.59 25.06
C ALA A 295 -8.19 -12.82 24.61
N PRO A 296 -8.51 -12.70 23.32
CA PRO A 296 -9.86 -13.02 22.81
C PRO A 296 -10.26 -14.47 23.10
N PRO A 297 -11.53 -14.76 23.40
CA PRO A 297 -11.98 -16.13 23.61
C PRO A 297 -11.86 -16.94 22.31
N GLY A 298 -11.47 -18.21 22.44
CA GLY A 298 -11.45 -19.17 21.32
C GLY A 298 -10.23 -19.08 20.40
N ILE A 299 -9.16 -18.37 20.78
CA ILE A 299 -7.88 -18.43 20.07
C ILE A 299 -7.15 -19.75 20.40
N GLU A 300 -6.36 -20.24 19.45
CA GLU A 300 -5.44 -21.37 19.66
C GLU A 300 -4.13 -20.86 20.27
N ALA A 301 -4.20 -20.52 21.55
CA ALA A 301 -3.11 -19.86 22.27
C ALA A 301 -1.97 -20.83 22.62
N GLN A 302 -0.74 -20.44 22.30
CA GLN A 302 0.48 -21.08 22.82
C GLN A 302 1.22 -20.09 23.71
N PRO A 303 1.58 -20.49 24.95
CA PRO A 303 2.26 -19.60 25.89
C PRO A 303 3.73 -19.45 25.53
N VAL A 304 4.22 -18.23 25.57
CA VAL A 304 5.65 -17.88 25.37
C VAL A 304 6.08 -16.92 26.47
N GLU A 305 7.13 -17.27 27.20
CA GLU A 305 7.71 -16.39 28.21
C GLU A 305 8.72 -15.43 27.60
N GLY A 306 8.74 -14.20 28.10
CA GLY A 306 9.72 -13.21 27.68
C GLY A 306 9.93 -12.11 28.72
N MET A 307 11.02 -11.38 28.56
CA MET A 307 11.33 -10.17 29.33
C MET A 307 10.84 -8.96 28.55
N VAL A 308 10.04 -8.12 29.17
CA VAL A 308 9.58 -6.85 28.58
C VAL A 308 10.76 -5.87 28.55
N ASP A 309 11.16 -5.48 27.34
CA ASP A 309 12.22 -4.49 27.12
C ASP A 309 11.64 -3.07 27.15
N VAL A 310 10.66 -2.79 26.30
CA VAL A 310 10.02 -1.47 26.20
C VAL A 310 8.49 -1.63 26.08
N THR A 311 7.75 -0.64 26.56
CA THR A 311 6.30 -0.52 26.35
C THR A 311 5.97 0.84 25.79
N GLU A 312 5.21 0.90 24.68
CA GLU A 312 4.75 2.13 24.04
C GLU A 312 3.22 2.21 24.13
N LEU A 313 2.71 3.14 24.93
CA LEU A 313 1.27 3.39 25.07
C LEU A 313 0.77 4.28 23.95
N MET A 314 -0.03 3.72 23.06
CA MET A 314 -0.62 4.43 21.91
C MET A 314 -2.04 4.97 22.17
N GLY A 315 -2.49 4.86 23.41
CA GLY A 315 -3.83 5.31 23.86
C GLY A 315 -4.86 4.17 23.88
N ASN A 316 -5.19 3.60 22.74
CA ASN A 316 -6.13 2.48 22.61
C ASN A 316 -5.48 1.09 22.60
N GLU A 317 -4.16 1.03 22.55
CA GLU A 317 -3.35 -0.19 22.47
C GLU A 317 -1.96 0.07 23.07
N VAL A 318 -1.23 -0.98 23.40
CA VAL A 318 0.17 -0.94 23.86
C VAL A 318 1.01 -1.83 22.98
N PHE A 319 2.12 -1.30 22.44
CA PHE A 319 3.16 -2.12 21.85
C PHE A 319 4.15 -2.51 22.93
N VAL A 320 4.37 -3.81 23.07
CA VAL A 320 5.30 -4.40 24.04
C VAL A 320 6.42 -5.05 23.28
N TYR A 321 7.63 -4.53 23.44
CA TYR A 321 8.86 -5.12 22.89
C TYR A 321 9.36 -6.15 23.88
N VAL A 322 9.56 -7.37 23.43
CA VAL A 322 9.84 -8.52 24.28
C VAL A 322 11.08 -9.24 23.81
N GLN A 323 11.93 -9.63 24.75
CA GLN A 323 13.06 -10.52 24.52
C GLN A 323 12.76 -11.89 25.13
N SER A 324 12.84 -12.97 24.32
CA SER A 324 12.73 -14.35 24.74
C SER A 324 13.93 -15.13 24.23
N GLY A 325 14.90 -15.39 25.12
CA GLY A 325 16.20 -15.95 24.73
C GLY A 325 16.94 -15.06 23.73
N GLU A 326 17.27 -15.61 22.58
CA GLU A 326 17.92 -14.87 21.48
C GLU A 326 16.94 -14.13 20.57
N HIS A 327 15.64 -14.34 20.75
CA HIS A 327 14.61 -13.78 19.92
C HIS A 327 14.01 -12.52 20.52
N THR A 328 13.66 -11.56 19.64
CA THR A 328 12.89 -10.37 19.99
C THR A 328 11.61 -10.35 19.20
N PHE A 329 10.52 -9.86 19.80
CA PHE A 329 9.24 -9.69 19.11
C PHE A 329 8.47 -8.50 19.68
N ILE A 330 7.51 -8.01 18.90
CA ILE A 330 6.57 -6.97 19.29
C ILE A 330 5.21 -7.64 19.49
N ALA A 331 4.59 -7.41 20.63
CA ALA A 331 3.19 -7.77 20.90
C ALA A 331 2.33 -6.51 20.90
N ARG A 332 1.14 -6.59 20.32
CA ARG A 332 0.12 -5.54 20.38
C ARG A 332 -0.97 -5.98 21.34
N VAL A 333 -1.00 -5.37 22.52
CA VAL A 333 -1.84 -5.82 23.63
C VAL A 333 -2.85 -4.75 24.05
N ASP A 334 -3.85 -5.17 24.83
CA ASP A 334 -4.87 -4.30 25.43
C ASP A 334 -4.23 -3.22 26.31
N PRO A 335 -4.70 -1.96 26.27
CA PRO A 335 -4.15 -0.86 27.08
C PRO A 335 -4.26 -1.06 28.60
N ARG A 336 -5.07 -2.01 29.05
CA ARG A 336 -5.20 -2.39 30.48
C ARG A 336 -4.12 -3.36 30.94
N THR A 337 -3.23 -3.79 30.06
CA THR A 337 -2.11 -4.68 30.40
C THR A 337 -1.30 -4.15 31.58
N ARG A 338 -0.74 -5.09 32.34
CA ARG A 338 0.14 -4.79 33.47
C ARG A 338 1.62 -4.94 33.14
N PHE A 339 1.96 -5.23 31.89
CA PHE A 339 3.35 -5.36 31.48
C PHE A 339 4.11 -4.06 31.69
N LYS A 340 5.29 -4.18 32.30
CA LYS A 340 6.19 -3.05 32.57
C LYS A 340 7.60 -3.40 32.12
N MET A 341 8.34 -2.40 31.69
CA MET A 341 9.76 -2.51 31.38
C MET A 341 10.51 -3.26 32.49
N GLY A 342 11.31 -4.25 32.10
CA GLY A 342 12.08 -5.10 32.99
C GLY A 342 11.28 -6.21 33.69
N SER A 343 9.97 -6.34 33.46
CA SER A 343 9.18 -7.44 34.03
C SER A 343 9.21 -8.68 33.13
N LYS A 344 9.16 -9.86 33.73
CA LYS A 344 8.85 -11.09 33.01
C LYS A 344 7.36 -11.12 32.70
N GLY A 345 7.01 -11.54 31.47
CA GLY A 345 5.64 -11.68 31.02
C GLY A 345 5.42 -13.03 30.33
N LEU A 346 4.18 -13.50 30.42
CA LEU A 346 3.68 -14.62 29.62
C LEU A 346 2.85 -14.03 28.49
N PHE A 347 3.10 -14.44 27.27
CA PHE A 347 2.41 -13.97 26.07
C PHE A 347 1.67 -15.14 25.40
N SER A 348 0.46 -14.90 24.96
CA SER A 348 -0.37 -15.87 24.23
C SER A 348 -0.24 -15.67 22.73
N PHE A 349 0.45 -16.57 22.05
CA PHE A 349 0.57 -16.57 20.60
C PHE A 349 -0.65 -17.27 19.98
N ASN A 350 -1.43 -16.57 19.17
CA ASN A 350 -2.56 -17.13 18.43
C ASN A 350 -2.05 -17.88 17.20
N MET A 351 -1.85 -19.16 17.32
CA MET A 351 -1.26 -20.00 16.28
C MET A 351 -2.16 -20.21 15.05
N LYS A 352 -3.42 -19.85 15.13
CA LYS A 352 -4.33 -19.93 13.98
C LYS A 352 -3.90 -19.00 12.83
N ASN A 353 -3.29 -17.85 13.16
CA ASN A 353 -2.87 -16.82 12.20
C ASN A 353 -1.34 -16.85 11.96
N MET A 354 -0.69 -17.96 12.30
CA MET A 354 0.74 -18.13 12.03
C MET A 354 1.03 -18.29 10.54
N HIS A 355 2.26 -17.93 10.16
CA HIS A 355 2.79 -18.16 8.83
C HIS A 355 4.12 -18.91 8.89
N LEU A 356 4.36 -19.75 7.89
CA LEU A 356 5.68 -20.33 7.66
C LEU A 356 6.19 -19.95 6.28
N PHE A 357 7.47 -19.60 6.24
CA PHE A 357 8.16 -19.28 4.99
C PHE A 357 9.36 -20.22 4.83
N ASP A 358 9.60 -20.60 3.60
CA ASP A 358 10.80 -21.34 3.22
C ASP A 358 12.03 -20.45 3.44
N LYS A 359 13.04 -20.98 4.13
CA LYS A 359 14.20 -20.19 4.55
C LYS A 359 15.08 -19.73 3.38
N ASP A 360 15.14 -20.51 2.30
CA ASP A 360 16.05 -20.25 1.18
C ASP A 360 15.37 -19.36 0.11
N THR A 361 14.09 -19.59 -0.15
CA THR A 361 13.34 -18.87 -1.19
C THR A 361 12.54 -17.67 -0.63
N GLU A 362 12.41 -17.56 0.69
CA GLU A 362 11.58 -16.58 1.40
C GLU A 362 10.09 -16.65 1.03
N LYS A 363 9.63 -17.65 0.28
CA LYS A 363 8.24 -17.80 -0.11
C LYS A 363 7.40 -18.43 1.00
N ALA A 364 6.13 -18.03 1.06
CA ALA A 364 5.17 -18.63 1.98
C ALA A 364 4.97 -20.12 1.66
N ILE A 365 4.96 -20.96 2.69
CA ILE A 365 4.63 -22.38 2.60
C ILE A 365 3.11 -22.49 2.79
N ARG A 366 2.42 -22.93 1.74
CA ARG A 366 0.93 -23.02 1.70
C ARG A 366 0.47 -24.35 1.15
#